data_813beb27386fdb7d1cd916dfac4c5a3a
#
_entry.id   813beb27386fdb7d1cd916dfac4c5a3a
#
_cell.length_a   1.000
_cell.length_b   1.000
_cell.length_c   1.000
_cell.angle_alpha   90.00
_cell.angle_beta   90.00
_cell.angle_gamma   90.00
#
_symmetry.space_group_name_H-M   'P 1'
#
loop_
_entity.id
_entity.type
_entity.pdbx_description
1 polymer ?
#
loop_
_entity_poly.entity_id
_entity_poly.type
_entity_poly.pdbx_seq_one_letter_code
_entity_poly.pdbx_strand_id
1 'polypeptide(L)'
;MLDVNYAIFAAYPGSEIFEKLKKEKKINVDDNYFKNLSYQDVTQAYSYCENVSGKMLSFLRFFGFALSYATIYIFRPVRIYNFFKNFFRKDFLPTNLFEQRIYDFYVRLKLNRKTKKIAANN
;
A
#
# COMPACT_ATOMS: atom_id res chain seq x y z
N MET A 1 -4.31 -14.44 -13.05
CA MET A 1 -3.57 -13.28 -12.51
C MET A 1 -3.24 -13.59 -11.06
N LEU A 2 -1.96 -13.63 -10.65
CA LEU A 2 -1.57 -13.84 -9.25
C LEU A 2 -1.31 -12.48 -8.65
N ASP A 3 -2.19 -12.04 -7.79
CA ASP A 3 -2.04 -10.82 -7.01
C ASP A 3 -2.16 -11.16 -5.54
N VAL A 4 -1.40 -10.48 -4.70
CA VAL A 4 -1.34 -10.73 -3.26
C VAL A 4 -1.78 -9.46 -2.54
N ASN A 5 -2.71 -9.60 -1.62
CA ASN A 5 -3.16 -8.50 -0.77
C ASN A 5 -2.93 -8.85 0.72
N TYR A 6 -2.24 -7.98 1.43
CA TYR A 6 -2.07 -8.05 2.88
C TYR A 6 -2.95 -6.97 3.52
N ALA A 7 -4.09 -7.37 4.05
CA ALA A 7 -4.95 -6.50 4.82
C ALA A 7 -4.58 -6.55 6.30
N ILE A 8 -4.52 -5.38 6.93
CA ILE A 8 -4.42 -5.27 8.38
C ILE A 8 -5.85 -5.31 8.92
N PHE A 9 -6.03 -6.06 10.00
CA PHE A 9 -7.32 -6.10 10.68
C PHE A 9 -7.72 -4.70 11.13
N ALA A 10 -8.95 -4.32 10.87
CA ALA A 10 -9.55 -3.07 11.30
C ALA A 10 -10.90 -3.35 11.98
N ALA A 11 -11.07 -2.84 13.20
CA ALA A 11 -12.32 -2.95 13.91
C ALA A 11 -13.27 -1.84 13.41
N TYR A 12 -14.25 -2.21 12.60
CA TYR A 12 -15.23 -1.25 12.09
C TYR A 12 -16.32 -0.94 13.10
N PRO A 13 -16.78 0.32 13.19
CA PRO A 13 -17.92 0.70 14.03
C PRO A 13 -19.13 -0.20 13.77
N GLY A 14 -19.78 -0.63 14.87
CA GLY A 14 -20.91 -1.56 14.80
C GLY A 14 -20.54 -3.05 14.83
N SER A 15 -19.26 -3.40 14.76
CA SER A 15 -18.81 -4.77 15.01
C SER A 15 -18.68 -5.06 16.51
N GLU A 16 -18.93 -6.30 16.91
CA GLU A 16 -18.79 -6.74 18.32
C GLU A 16 -17.39 -6.45 18.87
N ILE A 17 -16.36 -6.66 18.05
CA ILE A 17 -14.97 -6.40 18.43
C ILE A 17 -14.73 -4.90 18.64
N PHE A 18 -15.31 -4.03 17.82
CA PHE A 18 -15.20 -2.59 18.00
C PHE A 18 -15.80 -2.17 19.35
N GLU A 19 -17.02 -2.64 19.65
CA GLU A 19 -17.69 -2.30 20.91
C GLU A 19 -16.90 -2.83 22.13
N LYS A 20 -16.31 -4.02 22.03
CA LYS A 20 -15.44 -4.56 23.07
C LYS A 20 -14.19 -3.71 23.28
N LEU A 21 -13.46 -3.35 22.22
CA LEU A 21 -12.26 -2.52 22.30
C LEU A 21 -12.55 -1.12 22.82
N LYS A 22 -13.72 -0.56 22.49
CA LYS A 22 -14.19 0.71 23.00
C LYS A 22 -14.49 0.66 24.50
N LYS A 23 -15.16 -0.39 24.98
CA LYS A 23 -15.40 -0.64 26.40
C LYS A 23 -14.11 -0.81 27.19
N GLU A 24 -13.13 -1.51 26.62
CA GLU A 24 -11.80 -1.70 27.20
C GLU A 24 -10.90 -0.46 27.10
N LYS A 25 -11.39 0.65 26.55
CA LYS A 25 -10.64 1.91 26.32
C LYS A 25 -9.35 1.71 25.51
N LYS A 26 -9.29 0.66 24.68
CA LYS A 26 -8.15 0.35 23.80
C LYS A 26 -8.16 1.14 22.49
N ILE A 27 -9.29 1.75 22.17
CA ILE A 27 -9.45 2.60 20.99
C ILE A 27 -10.06 3.94 21.38
N ASN A 28 -9.51 5.02 20.83
CA ASN A 28 -10.12 6.34 20.84
C ASN A 28 -10.76 6.57 19.47
N VAL A 29 -12.07 6.81 19.45
CA VAL A 29 -12.82 7.01 18.22
C VAL A 29 -12.73 8.49 17.85
N ASP A 30 -11.66 8.85 17.15
CA ASP A 30 -11.38 10.18 16.64
C ASP A 30 -11.21 10.16 15.11
N ASP A 31 -11.02 11.34 14.52
CA ASP A 31 -10.77 11.45 13.07
C ASP A 31 -9.54 10.67 12.61
N ASN A 32 -8.54 10.52 13.49
CA ASN A 32 -7.35 9.74 13.19
C ASN A 32 -7.67 8.24 13.16
N TYR A 33 -8.57 7.78 14.03
CA TYR A 33 -9.05 6.40 13.98
C TYR A 33 -9.68 6.09 12.62
N PHE A 34 -10.58 6.96 12.13
CA PHE A 34 -11.24 6.76 10.84
C PHE A 34 -10.27 6.84 9.66
N LYS A 35 -9.27 7.71 9.71
CA LYS A 35 -8.21 7.76 8.68
C LYS A 35 -7.41 6.44 8.65
N ASN A 36 -7.14 5.86 9.82
CA ASN A 36 -6.40 4.60 9.93
C ASN A 36 -7.22 3.36 9.52
N LEU A 37 -8.56 3.47 9.47
CA LEU A 37 -9.42 2.42 8.91
C LEU A 37 -9.28 2.28 7.39
N SER A 38 -8.73 3.28 6.71
CA SER A 38 -8.48 3.21 5.28
C SER A 38 -7.35 2.21 5.00
N TYR A 39 -7.72 0.98 4.63
CA TYR A 39 -6.76 -0.07 4.26
C TYR A 39 -5.94 0.25 2.99
N GLN A 40 -6.24 1.34 2.32
CA GLN A 40 -5.55 1.79 1.11
C GLN A 40 -4.19 2.43 1.44
N ASP A 41 -4.03 3.02 2.61
CA ASP A 41 -2.75 3.61 3.01
C ASP A 41 -1.86 2.54 3.65
N VAL A 42 -0.81 2.15 2.93
CA VAL A 42 0.16 1.14 3.37
C VAL A 42 1.03 1.65 4.53
N THR A 43 1.13 2.97 4.69
CA THR A 43 2.02 3.61 5.65
C THR A 43 1.40 3.76 7.03
N GLN A 44 0.06 3.68 7.10
CA GLN A 44 -0.69 3.84 8.35
C GLN A 44 -1.34 2.53 8.75
N ALA A 45 -1.14 2.14 9.99
CA ALA A 45 -1.75 0.97 10.59
C ALA A 45 -2.07 1.26 12.05
N TYR A 46 -3.28 0.95 12.45
CA TYR A 46 -3.66 0.95 13.86
C TYR A 46 -3.45 -0.45 14.43
N SER A 47 -2.71 -0.55 15.53
CA SER A 47 -2.51 -1.82 16.22
C SER A 47 -3.42 -1.91 17.44
N TYR A 48 -4.15 -3.00 17.53
CA TYR A 48 -4.97 -3.34 18.69
C TYR A 48 -4.22 -4.24 19.69
N CYS A 49 -2.99 -4.62 19.35
CA CYS A 49 -2.15 -5.49 20.17
C CYS A 49 -1.18 -4.63 21.01
N GLU A 50 -1.02 -5.00 22.29
CA GLU A 50 -0.12 -4.31 23.21
C GLU A 50 1.36 -4.47 22.83
N ASN A 51 1.71 -5.64 22.26
CA ASN A 51 3.09 -5.99 21.93
C ASN A 51 3.52 -5.61 20.50
N VAL A 52 2.61 -5.12 19.65
CA VAL A 52 2.90 -4.81 18.26
C VAL A 52 2.49 -3.37 17.97
N SER A 53 3.47 -2.51 17.68
CA SER A 53 3.17 -1.13 17.29
C SER A 53 2.61 -1.03 15.88
N GLY A 54 1.84 0.02 15.60
CA GLY A 54 1.32 0.28 14.25
C GLY A 54 2.42 0.41 13.20
N LYS A 55 3.59 0.98 13.57
CA LYS A 55 4.77 1.06 12.68
C LYS A 55 5.31 -0.31 12.33
N MET A 56 5.40 -1.22 13.33
CA MET A 56 5.85 -2.59 13.11
C MET A 56 4.86 -3.35 12.21
N LEU A 57 3.57 -3.12 12.39
CA LEU A 57 2.53 -3.74 11.58
C LEU A 57 2.61 -3.28 10.11
N SER A 58 2.82 -1.98 9.88
CA SER A 58 3.06 -1.42 8.55
C SER A 58 4.33 -1.99 7.90
N PHE A 59 5.41 -2.13 8.68
CA PHE A 59 6.64 -2.74 8.21
C PHE A 59 6.45 -4.21 7.83
N LEU A 60 5.79 -5.00 8.66
CA LEU A 60 5.49 -6.42 8.38
C LEU A 60 4.63 -6.57 7.12
N ARG A 61 3.64 -5.69 6.95
CA ARG A 61 2.82 -5.64 5.74
C ARG A 61 3.67 -5.37 4.50
N PHE A 62 4.52 -4.34 4.54
CA PHE A 62 5.42 -4.01 3.44
C PHE A 62 6.39 -5.15 3.13
N PHE A 63 6.98 -5.76 4.17
CA PHE A 63 7.88 -6.89 4.03
C PHE A 63 7.18 -8.11 3.42
N GLY A 64 5.95 -8.41 3.86
CA GLY A 64 5.12 -9.46 3.27
C GLY A 64 4.89 -9.24 1.77
N PHE A 65 4.54 -8.01 1.37
CA PHE A 65 4.42 -7.65 -0.05
C PHE A 65 5.74 -7.88 -0.79
N ALA A 66 6.84 -7.34 -0.28
CA ALA A 66 8.15 -7.46 -0.92
C ALA A 66 8.57 -8.92 -1.11
N LEU A 67 8.41 -9.74 -0.09
CA LEU A 67 8.70 -11.18 -0.14
C LEU A 67 7.82 -11.90 -1.17
N SER A 68 6.52 -11.66 -1.16
CA SER A 68 5.59 -12.31 -2.09
C SER A 68 5.91 -11.96 -3.54
N TYR A 69 6.14 -10.68 -3.82
CA TYR A 69 6.51 -10.28 -5.18
C TYR A 69 7.89 -10.77 -5.59
N ALA A 70 8.88 -10.74 -4.68
CA ALA A 70 10.20 -11.34 -4.94
C ALA A 70 10.07 -12.81 -5.31
N THR A 71 9.30 -13.57 -4.54
CA THR A 71 9.03 -14.99 -4.82
C THR A 71 8.37 -15.19 -6.19
N ILE A 72 7.33 -14.41 -6.50
CA ILE A 72 6.64 -14.48 -7.80
C ILE A 72 7.60 -14.20 -8.96
N TYR A 73 8.47 -13.20 -8.81
CA TYR A 73 9.42 -12.84 -9.88
C TYR A 73 10.57 -13.84 -10.01
N ILE A 74 11.07 -14.41 -8.91
CA ILE A 74 12.11 -15.45 -8.93
C ILE A 74 11.61 -16.71 -9.65
N PHE A 75 10.39 -17.17 -9.31
CA PHE A 75 9.83 -18.38 -9.93
C PHE A 75 9.32 -18.17 -11.37
N ARG A 76 9.13 -16.92 -11.79
CA ARG A 76 8.68 -16.60 -13.14
C ARG A 76 9.48 -15.46 -13.77
N PRO A 77 10.74 -15.69 -14.15
CA PRO A 77 11.63 -14.64 -14.66
C PRO A 77 11.12 -13.98 -15.95
N VAL A 78 10.30 -14.68 -16.74
CA VAL A 78 9.61 -14.13 -17.92
C VAL A 78 8.74 -12.92 -17.56
N ARG A 79 8.24 -12.83 -16.32
CA ARG A 79 7.47 -11.67 -15.88
C ARG A 79 8.34 -10.43 -15.70
N ILE A 80 9.58 -10.59 -15.26
CA ILE A 80 10.54 -9.48 -15.15
C ILE A 80 10.79 -8.90 -16.55
N TYR A 81 11.04 -9.76 -17.52
CA TYR A 81 11.25 -9.34 -18.91
C TYR A 81 10.01 -8.60 -19.46
N ASN A 82 8.82 -9.16 -19.26
CA ASN A 82 7.57 -8.55 -19.69
C ASN A 82 7.29 -7.23 -19.01
N PHE A 83 7.61 -7.11 -17.70
CA PHE A 83 7.49 -5.87 -16.96
C PHE A 83 8.33 -4.75 -17.59
N PHE A 84 9.63 -4.99 -17.77
CA PHE A 84 10.51 -4.00 -18.40
C PHE A 84 10.09 -3.67 -19.83
N LYS A 85 9.74 -4.67 -20.63
CA LYS A 85 9.24 -4.48 -22.00
C LYS A 85 7.98 -3.60 -22.02
N ASN A 86 7.03 -3.83 -21.11
CA ASN A 86 5.79 -3.07 -21.04
C ASN A 86 6.02 -1.67 -20.46
N PHE A 87 6.93 -1.52 -19.49
CA PHE A 87 7.22 -0.24 -18.85
C PHE A 87 7.74 0.82 -19.83
N PHE A 88 8.50 0.41 -20.83
CA PHE A 88 9.03 1.30 -21.87
C PHE A 88 8.10 1.49 -23.08
N ARG A 89 6.96 0.81 -23.11
CA ARG A 89 5.95 1.02 -24.16
C ARG A 89 5.17 2.29 -23.92
N LYS A 90 4.73 2.94 -25.01
CA LYS A 90 3.84 4.12 -24.94
C LYS A 90 2.48 3.77 -24.29
N ASP A 91 1.99 2.57 -24.55
CA ASP A 91 0.73 2.06 -23.99
C ASP A 91 1.06 1.03 -22.90
N PHE A 92 1.30 1.52 -21.69
CA PHE A 92 1.56 0.66 -20.54
C PHE A 92 0.28 -0.07 -20.13
N LEU A 93 0.32 -1.40 -20.19
CA LEU A 93 -0.75 -2.27 -19.69
C LEU A 93 -0.24 -3.02 -18.46
N PRO A 94 -0.67 -2.61 -17.25
CA PRO A 94 -0.22 -3.26 -16.02
C PRO A 94 -0.75 -4.69 -15.97
N THR A 95 0.12 -5.63 -15.63
CA THR A 95 -0.24 -7.05 -15.48
C THR A 95 -0.70 -7.35 -14.06
N ASN A 96 -0.33 -6.51 -13.10
CA ASN A 96 -0.73 -6.62 -11.69
C ASN A 96 -0.78 -5.23 -11.02
N LEU A 97 -1.38 -5.15 -9.82
CA LEU A 97 -1.52 -3.91 -9.06
C LEU A 97 -0.18 -3.28 -8.66
N PHE A 98 0.84 -4.08 -8.44
CA PHE A 98 2.17 -3.59 -8.10
C PHE A 98 2.80 -2.83 -9.28
N GLU A 99 2.74 -3.38 -10.48
CA GLU A 99 3.21 -2.73 -11.70
C GLU A 99 2.46 -1.41 -11.95
N GLN A 100 1.15 -1.41 -11.75
CA GLN A 100 0.33 -0.20 -11.87
C GLN A 100 0.79 0.89 -10.89
N ARG A 101 1.02 0.55 -9.62
CA ARG A 101 1.46 1.52 -8.61
C ARG A 101 2.84 2.09 -8.89
N ILE A 102 3.79 1.26 -9.39
CA ILE A 102 5.11 1.74 -9.80
C ILE A 102 4.98 2.71 -10.96
N TYR A 103 4.15 2.38 -11.95
CA TYR A 103 3.93 3.25 -13.09
C TYR A 103 3.28 4.58 -12.69
N ASP A 104 2.25 4.55 -11.85
CA ASP A 104 1.59 5.75 -11.33
C ASP A 104 2.57 6.64 -10.56
N PHE A 105 3.44 6.04 -9.74
CA PHE A 105 4.49 6.75 -9.04
C PHE A 105 5.48 7.42 -10.01
N TYR A 106 5.91 6.71 -11.04
CA TYR A 106 6.78 7.25 -12.10
C TYR A 106 6.13 8.43 -12.83
N VAL A 107 4.86 8.30 -13.22
CA VAL A 107 4.09 9.37 -13.88
C VAL A 107 3.97 10.58 -12.98
N ARG A 108 3.66 10.42 -11.70
CA ARG A 108 3.60 11.52 -10.71
C ARG A 108 4.94 12.24 -10.57
N LEU A 109 6.05 11.53 -10.51
CA LEU A 109 7.39 12.12 -10.46
C LEU A 109 7.70 12.93 -11.72
N LYS A 110 7.32 12.41 -12.88
CA LYS A 110 7.52 13.09 -14.17
C LYS A 110 6.69 14.37 -14.26
N LEU A 111 5.44 14.33 -13.82
CA LEU A 111 4.55 15.49 -13.79
C LEU A 111 5.09 16.57 -12.82
N ASN A 112 5.47 16.20 -11.61
CA ASN A 112 6.03 17.12 -10.63
C ASN A 112 7.30 17.81 -11.13
N ARG A 113 8.16 17.10 -11.89
CA ARG A 113 9.35 17.70 -12.51
C ARG A 113 8.99 18.71 -13.60
N LYS A 114 7.94 18.42 -14.40
CA LYS A 114 7.45 19.37 -15.43
C LYS A 114 6.88 20.63 -14.79
N THR A 115 6.04 20.48 -13.77
CA THR A 115 5.44 21.62 -13.06
C THR A 115 6.49 22.52 -12.42
N LYS A 116 7.52 21.93 -11.79
CA LYS A 116 8.64 22.71 -11.24
C LYS A 116 9.45 23.46 -12.30
N LYS A 117 9.64 22.87 -13.49
CA LYS A 117 10.35 23.55 -14.59
C LYS A 117 9.54 24.72 -15.16
N ILE A 118 8.22 24.61 -15.25
CA ILE A 118 7.34 25.70 -15.71
C ILE A 118 7.33 26.80 -14.68
N ALA A 119 7.26 26.51 -13.39
CA ALA A 119 7.29 27.52 -12.31
C ALA A 119 8.64 28.22 -12.15
N ALA A 120 9.73 27.63 -12.63
CA ALA A 120 11.07 28.26 -12.61
C ALA A 120 11.36 29.12 -13.83
N ASN A 121 10.56 29.03 -14.88
CA ASN A 121 10.70 29.78 -16.12
C ASN A 121 9.71 30.98 -16.23
N ASN A 122 8.83 31.16 -15.25
CA ASN A 122 7.97 32.32 -15.04
C ASN A 122 8.48 33.20 -13.88
#